data_f097388200f072cbb8edc290f888bafe
#
_entry.id   f097388200f072cbb8edc290f888bafe
#
_cell.length_a   1.000
_cell.length_b   1.000
_cell.length_c   1.000
_cell.angle_alpha   90.00
_cell.angle_beta   90.00
_cell.angle_gamma   90.00
#
_symmetry.space_group_name_H-M   'P 1'
#
loop_
_entity.id
_entity.type
_entity.pdbx_description
1 polymer ?
#
loop_
_entity_poly.entity_id
_entity_poly.type
_entity_poly.pdbx_seq_one_letter_code
_entity_poly.pdbx_strand_id
1 'polypeptide(L)' 'MTTIKCNCPKCIQNDNGHWWCQRFNDFTDKENVELCRQYPMNG' A
#
# COMPACT_ATOMS: atom_id res chain seq x y z
N MET A 1 13.37 -3.46 5.75
CA MET A 1 12.41 -2.57 5.06
C MET A 1 11.14 -2.47 5.89
N THR A 2 10.66 -1.27 6.11
CA THR A 2 9.44 -1.04 6.90
C THR A 2 8.28 -0.74 5.97
N THR A 3 7.22 -1.54 6.07
CA THR A 3 6.00 -1.31 5.29
C THR A 3 4.90 -0.83 6.21
N ILE A 4 3.96 -0.08 5.65
CA ILE A 4 2.87 0.56 6.40
C ILE A 4 1.56 0.18 5.74
N LYS A 5 0.53 -0.05 6.56
CA LYS A 5 -0.80 -0.34 6.02
C LYS A 5 -1.33 0.86 5.25
N CYS A 6 -1.65 0.64 4.00
CA CYS A 6 -2.21 1.67 3.13
C CYS A 6 -3.72 1.78 3.34
N ASN A 7 -4.27 2.97 3.08
CA ASN A 7 -5.71 3.18 3.21
C ASN A 7 -6.52 2.71 2.00
N CYS A 8 -5.87 2.12 1.02
CA CYS A 8 -6.58 1.68 -0.18
C CYS A 8 -7.13 0.27 0.01
N PRO A 9 -8.25 -0.07 -0.68
CA PRO A 9 -8.86 -1.39 -0.54
C PRO A 9 -8.04 -2.52 -1.16
N LYS A 10 -7.00 -2.17 -1.90
CA LYS A 10 -6.12 -3.16 -2.52
C LYS A 10 -4.89 -3.48 -1.68
N CYS A 11 -4.82 -2.96 -0.48
CA CYS A 11 -3.70 -3.21 0.42
C CYS A 11 -3.88 -4.55 1.12
N ILE A 12 -2.88 -5.42 0.98
CA ILE A 12 -2.89 -6.74 1.63
C ILE A 12 -1.60 -6.92 2.41
N GLN A 13 -1.60 -7.88 3.31
CA GLN A 13 -0.41 -8.23 4.08
C GLN A 13 0.06 -9.61 3.63
N ASN A 14 1.34 -9.72 3.29
CA ASN A 14 1.87 -11.00 2.84
C ASN A 14 2.30 -11.87 4.05
N ASP A 15 2.80 -13.06 3.76
CA ASP A 15 3.16 -14.04 4.79
C ASP A 15 4.29 -13.57 5.69
N ASN A 16 5.12 -12.66 5.22
CA ASN A 16 6.22 -12.11 5.98
C ASN A 16 5.80 -10.95 6.87
N GLY A 17 4.53 -10.58 6.83
CA GLY A 17 4.02 -9.47 7.61
C GLY A 17 4.22 -8.11 6.95
N HIS A 18 4.71 -8.08 5.74
CA HIS A 18 4.88 -6.84 4.99
C HIS A 18 3.61 -6.48 4.25
N TRP A 19 3.30 -5.19 4.21
CA TRP A 19 2.14 -4.70 3.49
C TRP A 19 2.47 -4.52 2.02
N TRP A 20 1.54 -4.93 1.17
CA TRP A 20 1.69 -4.89 -0.28
C TRP A 20 0.49 -4.21 -0.89
N CYS A 21 0.73 -3.26 -1.79
CA CYS A 21 -0.34 -2.56 -2.49
C CYS A 21 -0.50 -3.15 -3.89
N GLN A 22 -1.62 -3.82 -4.12
CA GLN A 22 -1.91 -4.40 -5.44
C GLN A 22 -2.17 -3.33 -6.49
N ARG A 23 -2.53 -2.13 -6.03
CA ARG A 23 -2.77 -1.01 -6.93
C ARG A 23 -1.51 -0.59 -7.66
N PHE A 24 -0.39 -0.51 -6.93
CA PHE A 24 0.90 -0.14 -7.49
C PHE A 24 1.76 -1.36 -7.78
N ASN A 25 1.30 -2.52 -7.38
CA ASN A 25 2.03 -3.79 -7.53
C ASN A 25 3.41 -3.69 -6.88
N ASP A 26 3.47 -3.12 -5.68
CA ASP A 26 4.71 -2.87 -4.95
C ASP A 26 4.44 -2.82 -3.45
N PHE A 27 5.50 -2.83 -2.66
CA PHE A 27 5.38 -2.72 -1.21
C PHE A 27 4.86 -1.34 -0.80
N THR A 28 4.08 -1.32 0.29
CA THR A 28 3.54 -0.06 0.80
C THR A 28 4.54 0.59 1.74
N ASP A 29 5.61 1.12 1.18
CA ASP A 29 6.54 1.93 1.94
C ASP A 29 5.99 3.36 2.08
N LYS A 30 6.77 4.22 2.73
CA LYS A 30 6.31 5.58 3.00
C LYS A 30 5.93 6.33 1.72
N GLU A 31 6.70 6.15 0.66
CA GLU A 31 6.43 6.84 -0.61
C GLU A 31 5.13 6.36 -1.23
N ASN A 32 4.92 5.05 -1.24
CA ASN A 32 3.71 4.48 -1.85
C ASN A 32 2.46 4.85 -1.06
N VAL A 33 2.58 4.92 0.27
CA VAL A 33 1.45 5.33 1.10
C VAL A 33 1.09 6.78 0.80
N GLU A 34 2.07 7.64 0.62
CA GLU A 34 1.80 9.04 0.26
C GLU A 34 1.15 9.15 -1.11
N LEU A 35 1.60 8.34 -2.07
CA LEU A 35 0.97 8.30 -3.39
C LEU A 35 -0.49 7.86 -3.30
N CYS A 36 -0.79 6.90 -2.45
CA CYS A 36 -2.17 6.47 -2.25
C CYS A 36 -3.04 7.60 -1.69
N ARG A 37 -2.44 8.46 -0.86
CA ARG A 37 -3.16 9.59 -0.31
C ARG A 37 -3.41 10.68 -1.34
N GLN A 38 -2.41 10.91 -2.21
CA GLN A 38 -2.52 11.92 -3.26
C GLN A 38 -3.48 11.49 -4.36
N TYR A 39 -3.55 10.21 -4.63
CA TYR A 39 -4.37 9.67 -5.71
C TYR A 39 -5.33 8.64 -5.13
N PRO A 40 -6.38 9.08 -4.41
CA PRO A 40 -7.31 8.14 -3.79
C PRO A 40 -8.06 7.32 -4.84
N MET A 41 -8.33 6.08 -4.48
CA MET A 41 -9.03 5.18 -5.35
C MET A 41 -10.53 5.47 -5.30
N ASN A 42 -11.12 5.70 -6.47
CA ASN A 42 -12.56 5.94 -6.59
C ASN A 42 -13.26 4.62 -6.88
N GLY A 43 -14.25 4.32 -6.11
CA GLY A 43 -15.06 3.14 -6.30
C GLY A 43 -14.76 2.03 -5.37
#